data_7f770a8db3c9d1bbfba123ade7a24130
#
_entry.id   7f770a8db3c9d1bbfba123ade7a24130
#
_cell.length_a   1.000
_cell.length_b   1.000
_cell.length_c   1.000
_cell.angle_alpha   90.00
_cell.angle_beta   90.00
_cell.angle_gamma   90.00
#
_symmetry.space_group_name_H-M   'P 1'
#
loop_
_entity.id
_entity.type
_entity.pdbx_description
1 polymer ?
#
loop_
_entity_poly.entity_id
_entity_poly.type
_entity_poly.pdbx_seq_one_letter_code
_entity_poly.pdbx_strand_id
1 'polypeptide(L)'
;MHDLPAQARVVIIGGGVIGCSVAYHLAKLGWQDVVLLERKQLTSGTTWHAAGLIAQLRATANMTKLAKYSQELYGALEEETGVATGFKRCGSITVALTPERRAEIFRQAAMARAFGVDVEEISAQEVKARYAHLNTRDVTGGVWLPKDGQGDPANIALALAKGARQRGALVKERTKVTGVTKQGRRVTGVDWVSDDGAAQGHIKADMVVNCAGMWGHEVGRMAGINVPLHACEHFYIVTEAIKGLTQLPVLRVPDECAYYKEDAGKMLLGAFEAKAKPWAMAGIPDGFEFDQLPEDFDHFEPILENA
;
A
#
# COMPACT_ATOMS: atom_id res chain seq x y z
N MET A 1 -23.91 1.52 22.01
CA MET A 1 -24.83 1.04 20.95
C MET A 1 -24.04 0.91 19.65
N HIS A 2 -24.08 -0.25 19.02
CA HIS A 2 -23.48 -0.44 17.69
C HIS A 2 -24.50 0.03 16.65
N ASP A 3 -24.47 1.35 16.31
CA ASP A 3 -25.40 1.93 15.32
C ASP A 3 -24.95 1.59 13.89
N LEU A 4 -25.04 0.31 13.52
CA LEU A 4 -24.89 -0.11 12.13
C LEU A 4 -26.27 -0.11 11.46
N PRO A 5 -26.37 0.38 10.21
CA PRO A 5 -27.63 0.43 9.50
C PRO A 5 -28.09 -0.99 9.13
N ALA A 6 -29.40 -1.20 9.09
CA ALA A 6 -29.95 -2.48 8.61
C ALA A 6 -29.75 -2.70 7.10
N GLN A 7 -29.44 -1.63 6.37
CA GLN A 7 -29.25 -1.66 4.92
C GLN A 7 -28.16 -0.66 4.50
N ALA A 8 -27.38 -1.03 3.50
CA ALA A 8 -26.40 -0.19 2.83
C ALA A 8 -26.47 -0.40 1.31
N ARG A 9 -26.06 0.58 0.53
CA ARG A 9 -25.87 0.40 -0.90
C ARG A 9 -24.59 -0.40 -1.18
N VAL A 10 -23.52 -0.09 -0.43
CA VAL A 10 -22.23 -0.78 -0.54
C VAL A 10 -21.68 -1.08 0.83
N VAL A 11 -21.28 -2.33 1.05
CA VAL A 11 -20.45 -2.73 2.19
C VAL A 11 -19.04 -3.04 1.72
N ILE A 12 -18.06 -2.36 2.29
CA ILE A 12 -16.62 -2.55 2.03
C ILE A 12 -16.04 -3.33 3.21
N ILE A 13 -15.38 -4.43 2.93
CA ILE A 13 -14.76 -5.31 3.94
C ILE A 13 -13.25 -5.06 3.96
N GLY A 14 -12.74 -4.51 5.07
CA GLY A 14 -11.33 -4.21 5.32
C GLY A 14 -11.02 -2.71 5.33
N GLY A 15 -10.37 -2.27 6.42
CA GLY A 15 -9.99 -0.88 6.72
C GLY A 15 -8.51 -0.57 6.45
N GLY A 16 -7.86 -1.31 5.56
CA GLY A 16 -6.55 -0.95 5.02
C GLY A 16 -6.65 0.18 3.99
N VAL A 17 -5.50 0.59 3.43
CA VAL A 17 -5.43 1.70 2.46
C VAL A 17 -6.38 1.52 1.26
N ILE A 18 -6.57 0.29 0.80
CA ILE A 18 -7.45 0.01 -0.35
C ILE A 18 -8.92 0.23 0.03
N GLY A 19 -9.39 -0.33 1.16
CA GLY A 19 -10.78 -0.16 1.59
C GLY A 19 -11.09 1.30 1.94
N CYS A 20 -10.19 2.00 2.63
CA CYS A 20 -10.32 3.42 2.90
C CYS A 20 -10.37 4.25 1.60
N SER A 21 -9.57 3.89 0.60
CA SER A 21 -9.58 4.52 -0.72
C SER A 21 -10.90 4.29 -1.46
N VAL A 22 -11.42 3.06 -1.45
CA VAL A 22 -12.73 2.75 -2.07
C VAL A 22 -13.84 3.56 -1.40
N ALA A 23 -13.90 3.59 -0.05
CA ALA A 23 -14.88 4.36 0.68
C ALA A 23 -14.79 5.86 0.36
N TYR A 24 -13.57 6.41 0.34
CA TYR A 24 -13.31 7.81 -0.01
C TYR A 24 -13.81 8.14 -1.42
N HIS A 25 -13.46 7.33 -2.41
CA HIS A 25 -13.79 7.64 -3.80
C HIS A 25 -15.29 7.45 -4.08
N LEU A 26 -15.93 6.45 -3.51
CA LEU A 26 -17.39 6.30 -3.63
C LEU A 26 -18.11 7.51 -3.04
N ALA A 27 -17.73 7.92 -1.83
CA ALA A 27 -18.32 9.10 -1.18
C ALA A 27 -18.01 10.39 -1.96
N LYS A 28 -16.79 10.55 -2.50
CA LYS A 28 -16.40 11.68 -3.36
C LYS A 28 -17.20 11.74 -4.68
N LEU A 29 -17.59 10.59 -5.20
CA LEU A 29 -18.45 10.45 -6.38
C LEU A 29 -19.95 10.65 -6.06
N GLY A 30 -20.30 10.97 -4.81
CA GLY A 30 -21.68 11.25 -4.39
C GLY A 30 -22.50 10.00 -4.03
N TRP A 31 -21.85 8.84 -3.87
CA TRP A 31 -22.56 7.65 -3.40
C TRP A 31 -22.96 7.81 -1.94
N GLN A 32 -24.22 7.47 -1.66
CA GLN A 32 -24.78 7.43 -0.31
C GLN A 32 -24.82 5.99 0.20
N ASP A 33 -25.03 5.83 1.52
CA ASP A 33 -25.15 4.52 2.18
C ASP A 33 -23.94 3.61 1.94
N VAL A 34 -22.75 4.18 2.01
CA VAL A 34 -21.47 3.48 1.96
C VAL A 34 -21.03 3.12 3.37
N VAL A 35 -20.82 1.83 3.62
CA VAL A 35 -20.38 1.30 4.91
C VAL A 35 -19.05 0.56 4.73
N LEU A 36 -18.04 0.91 5.51
CA LEU A 36 -16.79 0.18 5.61
C LEU A 36 -16.74 -0.52 6.98
N LEU A 37 -16.47 -1.80 6.99
CA LEU A 37 -16.31 -2.63 8.20
C LEU A 37 -14.87 -3.12 8.28
N GLU A 38 -14.22 -2.82 9.43
CA GLU A 38 -12.89 -3.28 9.75
C GLU A 38 -12.93 -4.17 10.98
N ARG A 39 -12.33 -5.37 10.89
CA ARG A 39 -12.34 -6.38 11.96
C ARG A 39 -11.66 -5.91 13.25
N LYS A 40 -10.62 -5.11 13.13
CA LYS A 40 -9.81 -4.57 14.24
C LYS A 40 -9.77 -3.04 14.15
N GLN A 41 -8.59 -2.45 14.13
CA GLN A 41 -8.39 -1.02 13.89
C GLN A 41 -8.07 -0.77 12.42
N LEU A 42 -8.36 0.42 11.94
CA LEU A 42 -7.91 0.83 10.60
C LEU A 42 -6.41 0.64 10.49
N THR A 43 -5.94 0.21 9.35
CA THR A 43 -4.52 0.00 9.00
C THR A 43 -3.84 -1.21 9.62
N SER A 44 -4.44 -1.88 10.59
CA SER A 44 -3.80 -2.90 11.45
C SER A 44 -3.33 -4.18 10.73
N GLY A 45 -3.69 -4.36 9.44
CA GLY A 45 -3.15 -5.43 8.60
C GLY A 45 -1.77 -5.08 8.04
N THR A 46 -1.61 -5.11 6.69
CA THR A 46 -0.33 -4.81 6.04
C THR A 46 -0.09 -3.32 5.75
N THR A 47 -1.07 -2.46 5.94
CA THR A 47 -0.95 -1.04 5.60
C THR A 47 0.06 -0.31 6.48
N TRP A 48 0.01 -0.50 7.81
CA TRP A 48 0.81 0.27 8.76
C TRP A 48 2.31 0.09 8.62
N HIS A 49 2.77 -1.09 8.18
CA HIS A 49 4.19 -1.41 8.03
C HIS A 49 4.67 -1.43 6.56
N ALA A 50 3.88 -0.91 5.63
CA ALA A 50 4.37 -0.70 4.28
C ALA A 50 5.47 0.38 4.27
N ALA A 51 6.48 0.23 3.42
CA ALA A 51 7.63 1.13 3.36
C ALA A 51 7.27 2.58 2.98
N GLY A 52 6.12 2.80 2.36
CA GLY A 52 5.61 4.14 2.04
C GLY A 52 6.30 4.82 0.85
N LEU A 53 6.86 4.07 -0.07
CA LEU A 53 7.43 4.59 -1.30
C LEU A 53 6.32 4.97 -2.29
N ILE A 54 6.26 6.23 -2.69
CA ILE A 54 5.25 6.77 -3.59
C ILE A 54 5.91 7.12 -4.92
N ALA A 55 5.75 6.25 -5.91
CA ALA A 55 6.41 6.36 -7.20
C ALA A 55 5.41 6.19 -8.35
N GLN A 56 5.56 7.02 -9.40
CA GLN A 56 4.65 7.09 -10.53
C GLN A 56 5.01 6.09 -11.64
N LEU A 57 6.29 5.78 -11.82
CA LEU A 57 6.74 4.89 -12.91
C LEU A 57 6.27 3.46 -12.67
N ARG A 58 5.55 2.92 -13.65
CA ARG A 58 5.03 1.55 -13.66
C ARG A 58 5.18 0.91 -15.03
N ALA A 59 5.12 -0.42 -15.08
CA ALA A 59 5.32 -1.20 -16.31
C ALA A 59 4.23 -1.01 -17.38
N THR A 60 3.05 -0.50 -17.01
CA THR A 60 1.93 -0.31 -17.96
C THR A 60 1.32 1.07 -17.86
N ALA A 61 0.67 1.51 -18.93
CA ALA A 61 0.00 2.80 -19.01
C ALA A 61 -1.07 3.00 -17.91
N ASN A 62 -1.91 2.00 -17.70
CA ASN A 62 -2.99 2.09 -16.71
C ASN A 62 -2.42 2.16 -15.28
N MET A 63 -1.40 1.38 -14.97
CA MET A 63 -0.74 1.44 -13.67
C MET A 63 0.00 2.76 -13.45
N THR A 64 0.63 3.33 -14.48
CA THR A 64 1.27 4.65 -14.41
C THR A 64 0.24 5.76 -14.16
N LYS A 65 -0.90 5.73 -14.86
CA LYS A 65 -1.99 6.69 -14.62
C LYS A 65 -2.55 6.59 -13.20
N LEU A 66 -2.77 5.37 -12.70
CA LEU A 66 -3.24 5.14 -11.34
C LEU A 66 -2.23 5.62 -10.30
N ALA A 67 -0.94 5.31 -10.48
CA ALA A 67 0.13 5.73 -9.58
C ALA A 67 0.29 7.26 -9.57
N LYS A 68 0.22 7.93 -10.74
CA LYS A 68 0.23 9.38 -10.84
C LYS A 68 -0.96 10.01 -10.09
N TYR A 69 -2.16 9.50 -10.31
CA TYR A 69 -3.35 9.95 -9.58
C TYR A 69 -3.19 9.77 -8.06
N SER A 70 -2.67 8.63 -7.61
CA SER A 70 -2.45 8.36 -6.19
C SER A 70 -1.44 9.35 -5.58
N GLN A 71 -0.36 9.65 -6.29
CA GLN A 71 0.65 10.61 -5.84
C GLN A 71 0.07 12.03 -5.72
N GLU A 72 -0.73 12.47 -6.69
CA GLU A 72 -1.41 13.77 -6.67
C GLU A 72 -2.42 13.83 -5.50
N LEU A 73 -3.22 12.77 -5.32
CA LEU A 73 -4.19 12.66 -4.24
C LEU A 73 -3.53 12.73 -2.87
N TYR A 74 -2.47 11.95 -2.63
CA TYR A 74 -1.79 11.91 -1.33
C TYR A 74 -1.17 13.26 -0.96
N GLY A 75 -0.73 14.03 -1.95
CA GLY A 75 -0.25 15.39 -1.75
C GLY A 75 -1.35 16.42 -1.41
N ALA A 76 -2.61 16.13 -1.74
CA ALA A 76 -3.76 17.02 -1.50
C ALA A 76 -4.57 16.61 -0.26
N LEU A 77 -4.47 15.37 0.23
CA LEU A 77 -5.32 14.84 1.29
C LEU A 77 -5.19 15.59 2.61
N GLU A 78 -4.01 16.10 2.95
CA GLU A 78 -3.81 16.85 4.20
C GLU A 78 -4.63 18.15 4.20
N GLU A 79 -4.60 18.91 3.12
CA GLU A 79 -5.41 20.13 2.95
C GLU A 79 -6.90 19.79 2.98
N GLU A 80 -7.31 18.71 2.31
CA GLU A 80 -8.71 18.32 2.20
C GLU A 80 -9.29 17.77 3.51
N THR A 81 -8.50 17.02 4.28
CA THR A 81 -9.00 16.26 5.44
C THR A 81 -8.51 16.79 6.79
N GLY A 82 -7.44 17.57 6.80
CA GLY A 82 -6.73 17.99 8.01
C GLY A 82 -5.99 16.85 8.70
N VAL A 83 -5.65 15.77 7.98
CA VAL A 83 -4.80 14.68 8.48
C VAL A 83 -3.50 14.68 7.69
N ALA A 84 -2.38 14.88 8.38
CA ALA A 84 -1.06 14.85 7.79
C ALA A 84 -0.75 13.46 7.21
N THR A 85 -0.49 13.38 5.91
CA THR A 85 -0.17 12.13 5.21
C THR A 85 1.31 11.76 5.33
N GLY A 86 2.13 12.67 5.86
CA GLY A 86 3.59 12.54 5.86
C GLY A 86 4.20 12.52 4.47
N PHE A 87 3.45 12.92 3.43
CA PHE A 87 3.94 12.91 2.06
C PHE A 87 5.00 13.97 1.84
N LYS A 88 6.22 13.52 1.50
CA LYS A 88 7.36 14.37 1.16
C LYS A 88 7.78 14.11 -0.28
N ARG A 89 7.77 15.15 -1.11
CA ARG A 89 8.28 15.10 -2.48
C ARG A 89 9.81 15.18 -2.48
N CYS A 90 10.47 14.09 -2.14
CA CYS A 90 11.94 14.00 -2.16
C CYS A 90 12.48 13.47 -3.48
N GLY A 91 11.61 13.11 -4.41
CA GLY A 91 11.97 12.45 -5.66
C GLY A 91 12.25 10.96 -5.50
N SER A 92 12.40 10.27 -6.63
CA SER A 92 12.90 8.90 -6.66
C SER A 92 13.93 8.68 -7.75
N ILE A 93 14.87 7.78 -7.48
CA ILE A 93 15.89 7.32 -8.43
C ILE A 93 15.70 5.81 -8.60
N THR A 94 15.64 5.35 -9.84
CA THR A 94 15.83 3.93 -10.17
C THR A 94 17.10 3.79 -10.95
N VAL A 95 18.04 2.98 -10.48
CA VAL A 95 19.33 2.75 -11.14
C VAL A 95 19.34 1.42 -11.89
N ALA A 96 20.21 1.33 -12.87
CA ALA A 96 20.51 0.11 -13.60
C ALA A 96 22.00 -0.23 -13.43
N LEU A 97 22.28 -1.49 -13.12
CA LEU A 97 23.64 -2.02 -13.00
C LEU A 97 24.08 -2.71 -14.30
N THR A 98 23.14 -3.08 -15.16
CA THR A 98 23.42 -3.73 -16.44
C THR A 98 22.92 -2.89 -17.62
N PRO A 99 23.51 -3.03 -18.83
CA PRO A 99 23.03 -2.36 -20.04
C PRO A 99 21.56 -2.76 -20.39
N GLU A 100 21.19 -3.99 -20.16
CA GLU A 100 19.83 -4.53 -20.41
C GLU A 100 18.81 -3.85 -19.49
N ARG A 101 19.12 -3.73 -18.20
CA ARG A 101 18.29 -3.01 -17.22
C ARG A 101 18.19 -1.54 -17.58
N ARG A 102 19.30 -0.91 -17.99
CA ARG A 102 19.28 0.46 -18.44
C ARG A 102 18.32 0.67 -19.62
N ALA A 103 18.39 -0.21 -20.63
CA ALA A 103 17.48 -0.14 -21.77
C ALA A 103 16.01 -0.32 -21.35
N GLU A 104 15.75 -1.19 -20.37
CA GLU A 104 14.41 -1.40 -19.83
C GLU A 104 13.87 -0.16 -19.12
N ILE A 105 14.61 0.40 -18.14
CA ILE A 105 14.13 1.56 -17.38
C ILE A 105 13.99 2.81 -18.24
N PHE A 106 14.86 2.99 -19.25
CA PHE A 106 14.77 4.11 -20.20
C PHE A 106 13.54 3.98 -21.10
N ARG A 107 13.19 2.76 -21.54
CA ARG A 107 11.95 2.52 -22.28
C ARG A 107 10.70 2.78 -21.41
N GLN A 108 10.74 2.38 -20.14
CA GLN A 108 9.66 2.70 -19.18
C GLN A 108 9.57 4.22 -18.97
N ALA A 109 10.68 4.94 -18.87
CA ALA A 109 10.72 6.39 -18.74
C ALA A 109 10.13 7.07 -19.99
N ALA A 110 10.50 6.63 -21.18
CA ALA A 110 9.95 7.14 -22.43
C ALA A 110 8.43 6.95 -22.51
N MET A 111 7.93 5.79 -22.09
CA MET A 111 6.50 5.51 -22.00
C MET A 111 5.82 6.42 -20.96
N ALA A 112 6.42 6.61 -19.79
CA ALA A 112 5.86 7.45 -18.73
C ALA A 112 5.75 8.92 -19.15
N ARG A 113 6.72 9.44 -19.90
CA ARG A 113 6.65 10.79 -20.51
C ARG A 113 5.43 10.96 -21.40
N ALA A 114 5.09 9.95 -22.18
CA ALA A 114 3.89 9.97 -23.03
C ALA A 114 2.58 10.05 -22.22
N PHE A 115 2.61 9.71 -20.93
CA PHE A 115 1.47 9.83 -20.01
C PHE A 115 1.58 11.04 -19.08
N GLY A 116 2.49 11.98 -19.38
CA GLY A 116 2.64 13.22 -18.63
C GLY A 116 3.27 13.04 -17.25
N VAL A 117 4.15 12.05 -17.10
CA VAL A 117 5.01 11.90 -15.93
C VAL A 117 6.33 12.61 -16.21
N ASP A 118 6.74 13.49 -15.27
CA ASP A 118 8.04 14.11 -15.32
C ASP A 118 9.11 13.07 -14.95
N VAL A 119 9.95 12.72 -15.90
CA VAL A 119 11.02 11.74 -15.75
C VAL A 119 12.22 12.11 -16.59
N GLU A 120 13.39 12.05 -15.99
CA GLU A 120 14.68 12.34 -16.61
C GLU A 120 15.53 11.08 -16.64
N GLU A 121 16.21 10.84 -17.76
CA GLU A 121 17.28 9.86 -17.84
C GLU A 121 18.55 10.52 -17.33
N ILE A 122 19.24 9.90 -16.39
CA ILE A 122 20.40 10.45 -15.72
C ILE A 122 21.61 9.52 -15.79
N SER A 123 22.81 10.11 -15.85
CA SER A 123 24.08 9.42 -15.81
C SER A 123 24.43 8.94 -14.39
N ALA A 124 25.42 8.03 -14.27
CA ALA A 124 25.96 7.60 -12.98
C ALA A 124 26.51 8.78 -12.14
N GLN A 125 27.09 9.78 -12.79
CA GLN A 125 27.59 11.01 -12.12
C GLN A 125 26.43 11.82 -11.53
N GLU A 126 25.32 11.97 -12.25
CA GLU A 126 24.13 12.67 -11.79
C GLU A 126 23.41 11.88 -10.70
N VAL A 127 23.39 10.55 -10.77
CA VAL A 127 22.94 9.66 -9.68
C VAL A 127 23.74 9.96 -8.42
N LYS A 128 25.10 9.97 -8.51
CA LYS A 128 25.98 10.27 -7.37
C LYS A 128 25.76 11.65 -6.78
N ALA A 129 25.49 12.64 -7.62
CA ALA A 129 25.20 13.99 -7.16
C ALA A 129 23.89 14.10 -6.37
N ARG A 130 22.86 13.30 -6.72
CA ARG A 130 21.57 13.27 -6.04
C ARG A 130 21.52 12.31 -4.84
N TYR A 131 22.37 11.28 -4.86
CA TYR A 131 22.42 10.24 -3.82
C TYR A 131 23.88 9.95 -3.42
N ALA A 132 24.44 10.83 -2.58
CA ALA A 132 25.86 10.81 -2.25
C ALA A 132 26.34 9.52 -1.54
N HIS A 133 25.45 8.81 -0.87
CA HIS A 133 25.77 7.57 -0.16
C HIS A 133 25.84 6.33 -1.07
N LEU A 134 25.31 6.41 -2.31
CA LEU A 134 25.35 5.28 -3.24
C LEU A 134 26.75 5.06 -3.81
N ASN A 135 27.20 3.81 -3.83
CA ASN A 135 28.35 3.41 -4.64
C ASN A 135 27.90 3.31 -6.12
N THR A 136 28.42 4.15 -6.97
CA THR A 136 28.01 4.25 -8.38
C THR A 136 28.99 3.59 -9.34
N ARG A 137 29.92 2.77 -8.85
CA ARG A 137 30.96 2.14 -9.69
C ARG A 137 30.36 1.31 -10.82
N ASP A 138 29.33 0.54 -10.50
CA ASP A 138 28.68 -0.38 -11.43
C ASP A 138 27.36 0.19 -12.01
N VAL A 139 27.02 1.44 -11.69
CA VAL A 139 25.81 2.09 -12.22
C VAL A 139 26.04 2.48 -13.67
N THR A 140 25.23 1.90 -14.56
CA THR A 140 25.26 2.21 -16.02
C THR A 140 24.38 3.41 -16.40
N GLY A 141 23.48 3.82 -15.52
CA GLY A 141 22.56 4.95 -15.67
C GLY A 141 21.37 4.83 -14.74
N GLY A 142 20.49 5.81 -14.76
CA GLY A 142 19.31 5.83 -13.92
C GLY A 142 18.19 6.68 -14.51
N VAL A 143 17.05 6.65 -13.85
CA VAL A 143 15.93 7.54 -14.10
C VAL A 143 15.57 8.30 -12.82
N TRP A 144 15.32 9.58 -12.97
CA TRP A 144 14.94 10.51 -11.90
C TRP A 144 13.50 10.97 -12.08
N LEU A 145 12.72 10.88 -11.03
CA LEU A 145 11.34 11.36 -11.00
C LEU A 145 11.19 12.39 -9.85
N PRO A 146 11.21 13.69 -10.17
CA PRO A 146 11.24 14.76 -9.16
C PRO A 146 9.97 14.86 -8.32
N LYS A 147 8.84 14.40 -8.84
CA LYS A 147 7.53 14.46 -8.14
C LYS A 147 7.24 13.25 -7.26
N ASP A 148 8.02 12.21 -7.38
CA ASP A 148 7.92 11.04 -6.50
C ASP A 148 8.35 11.39 -5.06
N GLY A 149 8.12 10.48 -4.15
CA GLY A 149 8.52 10.69 -2.77
C GLY A 149 8.17 9.55 -1.85
N GLN A 150 7.98 9.89 -0.60
CA GLN A 150 7.58 8.96 0.46
C GLN A 150 6.43 9.54 1.28
N GLY A 151 5.69 8.68 1.95
CA GLY A 151 4.59 9.06 2.82
C GLY A 151 4.41 8.04 3.95
N ASP A 152 3.58 8.39 4.92
CA ASP A 152 3.18 7.47 5.98
C ASP A 152 1.94 6.69 5.53
N PRO A 153 2.04 5.37 5.30
CA PRO A 153 0.92 4.58 4.78
C PRO A 153 -0.29 4.52 5.71
N ALA A 154 -0.05 4.50 7.03
CA ALA A 154 -1.13 4.51 8.01
C ALA A 154 -1.88 5.84 7.98
N ASN A 155 -1.16 6.95 8.01
CA ASN A 155 -1.74 8.28 7.96
C ASN A 155 -2.44 8.57 6.62
N ILE A 156 -1.93 8.07 5.51
CA ILE A 156 -2.63 8.14 4.21
C ILE A 156 -3.98 7.43 4.28
N ALA A 157 -4.03 6.21 4.84
CA ALA A 157 -5.27 5.47 4.97
C ALA A 157 -6.25 6.17 5.95
N LEU A 158 -5.75 6.72 7.04
CA LEU A 158 -6.55 7.50 8.00
C LEU A 158 -7.10 8.79 7.38
N ALA A 159 -6.32 9.48 6.55
CA ALA A 159 -6.77 10.65 5.80
C ALA A 159 -7.91 10.29 4.82
N LEU A 160 -7.76 9.20 4.07
CA LEU A 160 -8.80 8.66 3.20
C LEU A 160 -10.08 8.30 3.97
N ALA A 161 -9.94 7.60 5.10
CA ALA A 161 -11.09 7.24 5.95
C ALA A 161 -11.79 8.49 6.52
N LYS A 162 -11.04 9.51 6.93
CA LYS A 162 -11.60 10.79 7.40
C LYS A 162 -12.33 11.50 6.26
N GLY A 163 -11.73 11.58 5.08
CA GLY A 163 -12.36 12.17 3.90
C GLY A 163 -13.65 11.45 3.47
N ALA A 164 -13.70 10.12 3.63
CA ALA A 164 -14.92 9.33 3.43
C ALA A 164 -16.01 9.70 4.46
N ARG A 165 -15.65 9.75 5.76
CA ARG A 165 -16.57 10.13 6.85
C ARG A 165 -17.12 11.54 6.67
N GLN A 166 -16.30 12.50 6.27
CA GLN A 166 -16.71 13.90 6.00
C GLN A 166 -17.77 13.99 4.90
N ARG A 167 -17.86 12.97 4.04
CA ARG A 167 -18.82 12.87 2.93
C ARG A 167 -19.97 11.89 3.20
N GLY A 168 -20.13 11.46 4.46
CA GLY A 168 -21.26 10.64 4.88
C GLY A 168 -21.05 9.13 4.81
N ALA A 169 -19.87 8.62 4.45
CA ALA A 169 -19.60 7.20 4.57
C ALA A 169 -19.45 6.79 6.05
N LEU A 170 -20.05 5.66 6.42
CA LEU A 170 -19.87 5.07 7.73
C LEU A 170 -18.63 4.16 7.73
N VAL A 171 -17.66 4.48 8.56
CA VAL A 171 -16.45 3.65 8.75
C VAL A 171 -16.45 3.13 10.17
N LYS A 172 -16.63 1.81 10.30
CA LYS A 172 -16.77 1.12 11.59
C LYS A 172 -15.61 0.15 11.79
N GLU A 173 -14.87 0.38 12.85
CA GLU A 173 -13.80 -0.48 13.35
C GLU A 173 -14.34 -1.50 14.35
N ARG A 174 -13.53 -2.49 14.72
CA ARG A 174 -13.90 -3.54 15.69
C ARG A 174 -15.17 -4.30 15.30
N THR A 175 -15.34 -4.50 13.98
CA THR A 175 -16.53 -5.15 13.42
C THR A 175 -16.10 -6.13 12.33
N LYS A 176 -16.09 -7.42 12.66
CA LYS A 176 -15.67 -8.52 11.78
C LYS A 176 -16.87 -8.98 10.94
N VAL A 177 -16.72 -9.01 9.62
CA VAL A 177 -17.66 -9.70 8.74
C VAL A 177 -17.43 -11.21 8.89
N THR A 178 -18.50 -11.94 9.17
CA THR A 178 -18.50 -13.38 9.41
C THR A 178 -19.16 -14.19 8.31
N GLY A 179 -19.91 -13.52 7.42
CA GLY A 179 -20.61 -14.17 6.32
C GLY A 179 -20.98 -13.18 5.21
N VAL A 180 -21.10 -13.70 3.99
CA VAL A 180 -21.67 -12.98 2.84
C VAL A 180 -22.92 -13.72 2.40
N THR A 181 -24.07 -13.05 2.50
CA THR A 181 -25.37 -13.63 2.15
C THR A 181 -25.67 -13.48 0.67
N LYS A 182 -26.37 -14.47 0.10
CA LYS A 182 -26.69 -14.52 -1.33
C LYS A 182 -28.10 -15.04 -1.58
N GLN A 183 -28.69 -14.58 -2.67
CA GLN A 183 -29.87 -15.19 -3.28
C GLN A 183 -29.50 -15.65 -4.69
N GLY A 184 -29.36 -16.95 -4.87
CA GLY A 184 -28.78 -17.51 -6.08
C GLY A 184 -27.32 -17.05 -6.27
N ARG A 185 -27.05 -16.36 -7.36
CA ARG A 185 -25.69 -15.80 -7.67
C ARG A 185 -25.51 -14.36 -7.22
N ARG A 186 -26.54 -13.69 -6.72
CA ARG A 186 -26.50 -12.30 -6.31
C ARG A 186 -26.20 -12.21 -4.81
N VAL A 187 -25.23 -11.37 -4.45
CA VAL A 187 -24.97 -10.95 -3.06
C VAL A 187 -26.15 -10.11 -2.57
N THR A 188 -26.57 -10.33 -1.33
CA THR A 188 -27.70 -9.63 -0.69
C THR A 188 -27.35 -8.95 0.63
N GLY A 189 -26.14 -9.18 1.17
CA GLY A 189 -25.68 -8.53 2.40
C GLY A 189 -24.50 -9.23 3.04
N VAL A 190 -24.23 -8.83 4.27
CA VAL A 190 -23.16 -9.40 5.11
C VAL A 190 -23.66 -9.62 6.54
N ASP A 191 -23.18 -10.68 7.17
CA ASP A 191 -23.30 -10.90 8.60
C ASP A 191 -22.05 -10.38 9.30
N TRP A 192 -22.21 -9.80 10.47
CA TRP A 192 -21.11 -9.21 11.22
C TRP A 192 -21.21 -9.50 12.72
N VAL A 193 -20.07 -9.42 13.39
CA VAL A 193 -19.94 -9.50 14.86
C VAL A 193 -18.96 -8.43 15.34
N SER A 194 -19.24 -7.83 16.50
CA SER A 194 -18.29 -6.94 17.19
C SER A 194 -17.08 -7.72 17.70
N ASP A 195 -15.93 -7.07 17.81
CA ASP A 195 -14.67 -7.72 18.22
C ASP A 195 -14.75 -8.35 19.63
N ASP A 196 -15.56 -7.77 20.52
CA ASP A 196 -15.85 -8.30 21.87
C ASP A 196 -16.95 -9.40 21.90
N GLY A 197 -17.54 -9.70 20.74
CA GLY A 197 -18.65 -10.65 20.62
C GLY A 197 -19.97 -10.19 21.24
N ALA A 198 -20.06 -8.98 21.79
CA ALA A 198 -21.25 -8.50 22.51
C ALA A 198 -22.39 -8.12 21.58
N ALA A 199 -22.10 -7.83 20.31
CA ALA A 199 -23.12 -7.51 19.31
C ALA A 199 -22.86 -8.24 18.00
N GLN A 200 -23.96 -8.62 17.35
CA GLN A 200 -23.93 -9.21 16.00
C GLN A 200 -25.16 -8.77 15.21
N GLY A 201 -25.09 -8.86 13.90
CA GLY A 201 -26.21 -8.48 13.07
C GLY A 201 -26.00 -8.74 11.59
N HIS A 202 -26.92 -8.21 10.81
CA HIS A 202 -26.93 -8.33 9.37
C HIS A 202 -27.12 -6.95 8.74
N ILE A 203 -26.37 -6.68 7.65
CA ILE A 203 -26.58 -5.50 6.81
C ILE A 203 -26.97 -5.99 5.41
N LYS A 204 -28.18 -5.65 4.96
CA LYS A 204 -28.56 -5.85 3.56
C LYS A 204 -27.68 -4.94 2.69
N ALA A 205 -27.18 -5.47 1.57
CA ALA A 205 -26.33 -4.69 0.68
C ALA A 205 -26.58 -5.04 -0.80
N ASP A 206 -26.58 -4.02 -1.65
CA ASP A 206 -26.63 -4.21 -3.10
C ASP A 206 -25.30 -4.71 -3.65
N MET A 207 -24.20 -4.28 -3.02
CA MET A 207 -22.83 -4.61 -3.38
C MET A 207 -21.95 -4.85 -2.16
N VAL A 208 -21.05 -5.81 -2.28
CA VAL A 208 -20.00 -6.08 -1.28
C VAL A 208 -18.64 -6.00 -1.97
N VAL A 209 -17.73 -5.20 -1.43
CA VAL A 209 -16.38 -5.02 -1.94
C VAL A 209 -15.38 -5.68 -1.00
N ASN A 210 -14.66 -6.67 -1.50
CA ASN A 210 -13.61 -7.35 -0.75
C ASN A 210 -12.30 -6.56 -0.82
N CYS A 211 -11.95 -5.87 0.26
CA CYS A 211 -10.71 -5.14 0.46
C CYS A 211 -9.91 -5.71 1.66
N ALA A 212 -10.11 -6.99 1.98
CA ALA A 212 -9.63 -7.62 3.20
C ALA A 212 -8.13 -8.00 3.16
N GLY A 213 -7.34 -7.47 2.21
CA GLY A 213 -5.89 -7.70 2.16
C GLY A 213 -5.55 -9.18 2.16
N MET A 214 -4.69 -9.61 3.08
CA MET A 214 -4.28 -11.01 3.19
C MET A 214 -5.41 -11.97 3.60
N TRP A 215 -6.53 -11.48 4.18
CA TRP A 215 -7.76 -12.25 4.44
C TRP A 215 -8.72 -12.29 3.23
N GLY A 216 -8.35 -11.70 2.10
CA GLY A 216 -9.21 -11.59 0.91
C GLY A 216 -9.68 -12.94 0.36
N HIS A 217 -8.86 -14.00 0.49
CA HIS A 217 -9.22 -15.36 0.15
C HIS A 217 -10.36 -15.90 1.04
N GLU A 218 -10.30 -15.68 2.34
CA GLU A 218 -11.31 -16.11 3.29
C GLU A 218 -12.64 -15.41 3.05
N VAL A 219 -12.61 -14.09 2.82
CA VAL A 219 -13.81 -13.32 2.48
C VAL A 219 -14.40 -13.79 1.14
N GLY A 220 -13.56 -14.11 0.16
CA GLY A 220 -14.01 -14.71 -1.10
C GLY A 220 -14.77 -16.03 -0.87
N ARG A 221 -14.26 -16.90 -0.02
CA ARG A 221 -14.91 -18.17 0.35
C ARG A 221 -16.30 -17.98 0.96
N MET A 222 -16.51 -16.95 1.80
CA MET A 222 -17.83 -16.62 2.34
C MET A 222 -18.86 -16.37 1.23
N ALA A 223 -18.43 -15.83 0.11
CA ALA A 223 -19.25 -15.61 -1.08
C ALA A 223 -19.29 -16.83 -2.04
N GLY A 224 -18.55 -17.91 -1.75
CA GLY A 224 -18.38 -19.05 -2.63
C GLY A 224 -17.53 -18.75 -3.85
N ILE A 225 -16.61 -17.77 -3.75
CA ILE A 225 -15.70 -17.34 -4.81
C ILE A 225 -14.28 -17.74 -4.43
N ASN A 226 -13.56 -18.38 -5.33
CA ASN A 226 -12.14 -18.62 -5.15
C ASN A 226 -11.34 -17.38 -5.55
N VAL A 227 -10.72 -16.73 -4.56
CA VAL A 227 -9.74 -15.67 -4.77
C VAL A 227 -8.36 -16.30 -4.68
N PRO A 228 -7.59 -16.39 -5.78
CA PRO A 228 -6.29 -17.06 -5.80
C PRO A 228 -5.21 -16.20 -5.13
N LEU A 229 -5.29 -16.08 -3.83
CA LEU A 229 -4.46 -15.22 -2.99
C LEU A 229 -4.07 -15.97 -1.71
N HIS A 230 -2.82 -15.87 -1.29
CA HIS A 230 -2.36 -16.21 0.05
C HIS A 230 -1.31 -15.21 0.53
N ALA A 231 -1.07 -15.16 1.83
CA ALA A 231 -0.08 -14.30 2.43
C ALA A 231 1.34 -14.85 2.24
N CYS A 232 2.30 -13.95 2.05
CA CYS A 232 3.72 -14.27 2.04
C CYS A 232 4.46 -13.36 3.02
N GLU A 233 5.57 -13.86 3.55
CA GLU A 233 6.50 -13.06 4.32
C GLU A 233 7.19 -12.06 3.39
N HIS A 234 7.46 -10.88 3.91
CA HIS A 234 8.17 -9.82 3.20
C HIS A 234 8.94 -8.97 4.21
N PHE A 235 10.20 -8.74 3.94
CA PHE A 235 11.13 -8.17 4.92
C PHE A 235 11.67 -6.81 4.50
N TYR A 236 11.91 -5.99 5.48
CA TYR A 236 12.81 -4.83 5.40
C TYR A 236 13.51 -4.66 6.75
N ILE A 237 14.65 -4.01 6.73
CA ILE A 237 15.37 -3.60 7.94
C ILE A 237 15.41 -2.09 8.03
N VAL A 238 15.56 -1.59 9.27
CA VAL A 238 15.78 -0.18 9.54
C VAL A 238 17.07 -0.07 10.37
N THR A 239 18.02 0.72 9.89
CA THR A 239 19.29 0.92 10.60
C THR A 239 19.09 1.71 11.88
N GLU A 240 20.10 1.73 12.73
CA GLU A 240 20.22 2.79 13.71
C GLU A 240 20.39 4.17 13.03
N ALA A 241 20.28 5.25 13.83
CA ALA A 241 20.44 6.59 13.30
C ALA A 241 21.86 6.80 12.73
N ILE A 242 21.94 7.24 11.50
CA ILE A 242 23.20 7.50 10.79
C ILE A 242 23.51 8.99 10.93
N LYS A 243 24.63 9.29 11.59
CA LYS A 243 25.05 10.69 11.81
C LYS A 243 25.21 11.45 10.50
N GLY A 244 24.48 12.55 10.37
CA GLY A 244 24.54 13.41 9.20
C GLY A 244 23.70 12.93 8.00
N LEU A 245 22.94 11.86 8.15
CA LEU A 245 21.97 11.46 7.14
C LEU A 245 20.85 12.50 7.10
N THR A 246 20.64 13.05 5.92
CA THR A 246 19.57 14.04 5.65
C THR A 246 18.58 13.44 4.66
N GLN A 247 17.51 14.17 4.37
CA GLN A 247 16.52 13.75 3.40
C GLN A 247 17.16 13.32 2.07
N LEU A 248 16.92 12.09 1.67
CA LEU A 248 17.36 11.51 0.41
C LEU A 248 16.15 11.23 -0.50
N PRO A 249 16.36 11.16 -1.81
CA PRO A 249 15.38 10.55 -2.71
C PRO A 249 15.13 9.08 -2.33
N VAL A 250 13.97 8.56 -2.68
CA VAL A 250 13.76 7.11 -2.67
C VAL A 250 14.65 6.47 -3.72
N LEU A 251 15.39 5.42 -3.38
CA LEU A 251 16.25 4.69 -4.30
C LEU A 251 15.70 3.27 -4.56
N ARG A 252 15.77 2.84 -5.82
CA ARG A 252 15.45 1.47 -6.23
C ARG A 252 16.60 0.91 -7.06
N VAL A 253 17.01 -0.31 -6.72
CA VAL A 253 18.03 -1.09 -7.43
C VAL A 253 17.41 -2.41 -7.90
N PRO A 254 16.69 -2.41 -9.05
CA PRO A 254 15.93 -3.60 -9.49
C PRO A 254 16.80 -4.83 -9.74
N ASP A 255 18.07 -4.64 -10.15
CA ASP A 255 19.01 -5.74 -10.38
C ASP A 255 19.37 -6.50 -9.09
N GLU A 256 19.26 -5.84 -7.93
CA GLU A 256 19.49 -6.39 -6.59
C GLU A 256 18.17 -6.67 -5.85
N CYS A 257 17.03 -6.48 -6.49
CA CYS A 257 15.71 -6.56 -5.87
C CYS A 257 15.54 -5.66 -4.63
N ALA A 258 16.32 -4.59 -4.50
CA ALA A 258 16.40 -3.73 -3.33
C ALA A 258 15.77 -2.35 -3.53
N TYR A 259 15.29 -1.76 -2.43
CA TYR A 259 14.88 -0.37 -2.35
C TYR A 259 15.33 0.26 -1.03
N TYR A 260 15.58 1.56 -1.06
CA TYR A 260 16.09 2.31 0.08
C TYR A 260 15.25 3.57 0.30
N LYS A 261 15.03 3.90 1.56
CA LYS A 261 14.32 5.10 1.98
C LYS A 261 14.99 5.68 3.22
N GLU A 262 15.28 6.97 3.19
CA GLU A 262 15.63 7.70 4.41
C GLU A 262 14.37 7.93 5.25
N ASP A 263 14.43 7.68 6.56
CA ASP A 263 13.34 7.89 7.48
C ASP A 263 13.86 8.35 8.85
N ALA A 264 13.69 9.62 9.13
CA ALA A 264 14.08 10.23 10.41
C ALA A 264 15.56 10.02 10.79
N GLY A 265 16.47 10.14 9.81
CA GLY A 265 17.91 9.95 10.00
C GLY A 265 18.37 8.49 10.03
N LYS A 266 17.49 7.57 9.67
CA LYS A 266 17.75 6.14 9.53
C LYS A 266 17.59 5.73 8.08
N MET A 267 18.19 4.60 7.70
CA MET A 267 17.99 4.01 6.38
C MET A 267 17.10 2.77 6.50
N LEU A 268 15.99 2.79 5.78
CA LEU A 268 15.19 1.59 5.54
C LEU A 268 15.70 0.92 4.26
N LEU A 269 16.09 -0.34 4.37
CA LEU A 269 16.42 -1.22 3.26
C LEU A 269 15.35 -2.31 3.18
N GLY A 270 14.64 -2.39 2.07
CA GLY A 270 13.68 -3.44 1.81
C GLY A 270 14.00 -4.20 0.53
N ALA A 271 13.41 -5.37 0.42
CA ALA A 271 13.62 -6.27 -0.70
C ALA A 271 12.33 -6.63 -1.42
N PHE A 272 12.46 -7.05 -2.66
CA PHE A 272 11.44 -7.78 -3.41
C PHE A 272 12.01 -9.18 -3.68
N GLU A 273 11.90 -10.06 -2.71
CA GLU A 273 12.47 -11.40 -2.75
C GLU A 273 11.98 -12.17 -4.00
N ALA A 274 12.91 -12.74 -4.75
CA ALA A 274 12.57 -13.52 -5.95
C ALA A 274 11.75 -14.79 -5.61
N LYS A 275 11.90 -15.30 -4.38
CA LYS A 275 11.14 -16.42 -3.83
C LYS A 275 10.51 -15.99 -2.52
N ALA A 276 9.27 -15.50 -2.59
CA ALA A 276 8.51 -15.16 -1.40
C ALA A 276 8.20 -16.43 -0.59
N LYS A 277 8.35 -16.36 0.73
CA LYS A 277 8.08 -17.46 1.67
C LYS A 277 6.58 -17.44 2.03
N PRO A 278 5.81 -18.51 1.71
CA PRO A 278 4.39 -18.55 2.08
C PRO A 278 4.20 -18.52 3.58
N TRP A 279 3.21 -17.75 4.04
CA TRP A 279 2.89 -17.59 5.45
C TRP A 279 1.41 -17.89 5.72
N ALA A 280 1.13 -18.41 6.91
CA ALA A 280 -0.23 -18.68 7.42
C ALA A 280 -1.11 -19.49 6.45
N MET A 281 -0.53 -20.53 5.84
CA MET A 281 -1.25 -21.39 4.87
C MET A 281 -2.44 -22.14 5.50
N ALA A 282 -2.45 -22.36 6.82
CA ALA A 282 -3.57 -22.93 7.57
C ALA A 282 -4.60 -21.89 8.04
N GLY A 283 -4.40 -20.61 7.74
CA GLY A 283 -5.20 -19.48 8.18
C GLY A 283 -4.39 -18.47 8.98
N ILE A 284 -4.73 -17.19 8.83
CA ILE A 284 -4.08 -16.10 9.57
C ILE A 284 -4.61 -16.10 11.00
N PRO A 285 -3.73 -15.97 12.03
CA PRO A 285 -4.16 -15.93 13.42
C PRO A 285 -5.20 -14.83 13.68
N ASP A 286 -6.27 -15.14 14.41
CA ASP A 286 -7.36 -14.19 14.68
C ASP A 286 -6.88 -12.94 15.44
N GLY A 287 -5.87 -13.08 16.29
CA GLY A 287 -5.27 -11.99 17.05
C GLY A 287 -4.31 -11.09 16.25
N PHE A 288 -4.02 -11.40 14.98
CA PHE A 288 -3.04 -10.65 14.20
C PHE A 288 -3.54 -9.22 13.93
N GLU A 289 -2.98 -8.24 14.65
CA GLU A 289 -3.30 -6.83 14.62
C GLU A 289 -2.06 -6.02 14.99
N PHE A 290 -1.56 -5.15 14.10
CA PHE A 290 -0.28 -4.42 14.28
C PHE A 290 0.87 -5.34 14.69
N ASP A 291 0.90 -6.52 14.12
CA ASP A 291 1.83 -7.58 14.50
C ASP A 291 2.92 -7.74 13.44
N GLN A 292 4.05 -8.29 13.85
CA GLN A 292 5.21 -8.53 13.01
C GLN A 292 5.57 -10.02 13.04
N LEU A 293 6.18 -10.48 11.95
CA LEU A 293 6.73 -11.83 11.88
C LEU A 293 8.10 -11.86 12.58
N PRO A 294 8.53 -13.04 13.06
CA PRO A 294 9.89 -13.22 13.56
C PRO A 294 10.93 -12.82 12.52
N GLU A 295 12.08 -12.37 12.99
CA GLU A 295 13.25 -12.07 12.17
C GLU A 295 13.71 -13.31 11.40
N ASP A 296 14.09 -13.13 10.13
CA ASP A 296 14.68 -14.17 9.29
C ASP A 296 15.87 -13.58 8.52
N PHE A 297 16.99 -13.44 9.21
CA PHE A 297 18.22 -12.91 8.64
C PHE A 297 18.80 -13.83 7.57
N ASP A 298 18.68 -15.15 7.71
CA ASP A 298 19.17 -16.11 6.71
C ASP A 298 18.45 -15.89 5.36
N HIS A 299 17.15 -15.58 5.39
CA HIS A 299 16.39 -15.27 4.19
C HIS A 299 16.74 -13.90 3.60
N PHE A 300 17.09 -12.93 4.45
CA PHE A 300 17.39 -11.55 4.04
C PHE A 300 18.87 -11.30 3.70
N GLU A 301 19.78 -12.19 4.16
CA GLU A 301 21.24 -12.06 4.00
C GLU A 301 21.67 -11.77 2.55
N PRO A 302 21.16 -12.46 1.50
CA PRO A 302 21.56 -12.18 0.12
C PRO A 302 21.27 -10.75 -0.35
N ILE A 303 20.29 -10.08 0.27
CA ILE A 303 19.98 -8.68 0.00
C ILE A 303 20.95 -7.77 0.76
N LEU A 304 21.31 -8.13 2.01
CA LEU A 304 22.27 -7.37 2.83
C LEU A 304 23.68 -7.37 2.23
N GLU A 305 24.12 -8.48 1.63
CA GLU A 305 25.44 -8.60 1.02
C GLU A 305 25.63 -7.64 -0.16
N ASN A 306 24.56 -7.24 -0.84
CA ASN A 306 24.57 -6.31 -1.97
C ASN A 306 24.30 -4.86 -1.57
N ALA A 307 23.87 -4.64 -0.32
CA ALA A 307 23.50 -3.31 0.19
C ALA A 307 24.71 -2.54 0.70
#